data_a76dbfc3eaa795ad4be79d280edf547c
#
_entry.id   a76dbfc3eaa795ad4be79d280edf547c
#
_cell.length_a   1.000
_cell.length_b   1.000
_cell.length_c   1.000
_cell.angle_alpha   90.00
_cell.angle_beta   90.00
_cell.angle_gamma   90.00
#
_symmetry.space_group_name_H-M   'P 1'
#
loop_
_entity.id
_entity.type
_entity.pdbx_description
1 polymer ?
#
loop_
_entity_poly.entity_id
_entity_poly.type
_entity_poly.pdbx_seq_one_letter_code
_entity_poly.pdbx_strand_id
1 'polypeptide(L)'
;MADAGTARLTAALAAAGVSWDQVAERRSLTGGTFNAVHLVGLADGSRLVVKIPPGPETPLLRYEQGILGTEALYYRLAGQCADVTVPAVVAVDPTGAAGGYLVMTHCPGSPWPELAPPPSGSERDELRAALGRQVARLHTITGIGFGYPSLAVGPLRGSWRAAFADMVSAVLADAQTFAVMLPRPAADIEGWFTARAAVLDAVTTPVLVHFDLWDGNVLVESGSGGRRIGALIDAERAFWGDPLAELVSLALFGDIEQDTAFLQGYRAADGAVTFDQATQQRLSLYRAYLYLIMCVESVPRQCSQERREWLRDRVLRPLAAALDDGSPHL
;
A
#
# COMPACT_ATOMS: atom_id res chain seq x y z
N MET A 1 -13.06 -34.20 4.24
CA MET A 1 -13.67 -32.91 3.82
C MET A 1 -12.54 -31.92 3.63
N ALA A 2 -12.40 -31.31 2.44
CA ALA A 2 -11.42 -30.25 2.24
C ALA A 2 -11.79 -29.09 3.18
N ASP A 3 -10.77 -28.53 3.87
CA ASP A 3 -10.91 -27.32 4.66
C ASP A 3 -11.42 -26.17 3.77
N ALA A 4 -12.28 -25.30 4.32
CA ALA A 4 -12.87 -24.17 3.59
C ALA A 4 -11.81 -23.31 2.87
N GLY A 5 -10.62 -23.14 3.47
CA GLY A 5 -9.49 -22.46 2.85
C GLY A 5 -8.97 -23.17 1.60
N THR A 6 -8.88 -24.48 1.62
CA THR A 6 -8.47 -25.29 0.46
C THR A 6 -9.49 -25.20 -0.68
N ALA A 7 -10.79 -25.17 -0.37
CA ALA A 7 -11.85 -25.03 -1.39
C ALA A 7 -11.77 -23.67 -2.10
N ARG A 8 -11.57 -22.58 -1.35
CA ARG A 8 -11.40 -21.22 -1.92
C ARG A 8 -10.16 -21.11 -2.81
N LEU A 9 -9.02 -21.70 -2.35
CA LEU A 9 -7.80 -21.74 -3.13
C LEU A 9 -7.99 -22.54 -4.43
N THR A 10 -8.65 -23.71 -4.37
CA THR A 10 -8.96 -24.53 -5.56
C THR A 10 -9.82 -23.75 -6.56
N ALA A 11 -10.83 -23.02 -6.09
CA ALA A 11 -11.67 -22.20 -6.94
C ALA A 11 -10.88 -21.06 -7.62
N ALA A 12 -10.00 -20.38 -6.87
CA ALA A 12 -9.14 -19.34 -7.40
C ALA A 12 -8.18 -19.87 -8.49
N LEU A 13 -7.56 -21.03 -8.27
CA LEU A 13 -6.67 -21.69 -9.24
C LEU A 13 -7.44 -22.11 -10.50
N ALA A 14 -8.64 -22.69 -10.34
CA ALA A 14 -9.48 -23.06 -11.48
C ALA A 14 -9.85 -21.85 -12.36
N ALA A 15 -10.16 -20.71 -11.75
CA ALA A 15 -10.39 -19.46 -12.46
C ALA A 15 -9.15 -18.92 -13.19
N ALA A 16 -7.96 -19.27 -12.72
CA ALA A 16 -6.70 -18.99 -13.40
C ALA A 16 -6.34 -20.05 -14.48
N GLY A 17 -7.21 -21.00 -14.75
CA GLY A 17 -6.99 -22.09 -15.71
C GLY A 17 -6.08 -23.21 -15.18
N VAL A 18 -5.85 -23.26 -13.85
CA VAL A 18 -4.99 -24.24 -13.20
C VAL A 18 -5.87 -25.29 -12.50
N SER A 19 -5.72 -26.55 -12.90
CA SER A 19 -6.33 -27.68 -12.21
C SER A 19 -5.49 -28.13 -11.00
N TRP A 20 -6.14 -28.71 -9.99
CA TRP A 20 -5.47 -29.07 -8.74
C TRP A 20 -4.36 -30.13 -8.93
N ASP A 21 -4.46 -31.01 -9.91
CA ASP A 21 -3.46 -32.01 -10.26
C ASP A 21 -2.16 -31.41 -10.85
N GLN A 22 -2.21 -30.18 -11.31
CA GLN A 22 -1.03 -29.44 -11.74
C GLN A 22 -0.24 -28.80 -10.58
N VAL A 23 -0.80 -28.77 -9.37
CA VAL A 23 -0.15 -28.19 -8.20
C VAL A 23 0.89 -29.17 -7.64
N ALA A 24 2.17 -28.82 -7.76
CA ALA A 24 3.29 -29.58 -7.26
C ALA A 24 3.66 -29.21 -5.81
N GLU A 25 3.52 -27.93 -5.45
CA GLU A 25 3.87 -27.38 -4.14
C GLU A 25 2.88 -26.33 -3.71
N ARG A 26 2.58 -26.26 -2.42
CA ARG A 26 1.80 -25.20 -1.80
C ARG A 26 2.40 -24.77 -0.47
N ARG A 27 2.58 -23.46 -0.29
CA ARG A 27 3.07 -22.87 0.95
C ARG A 27 2.29 -21.61 1.28
N SER A 28 1.82 -21.48 2.52
CA SER A 28 1.31 -20.19 3.01
C SER A 28 2.47 -19.24 3.22
N LEU A 29 2.35 -18.02 2.73
CA LEU A 29 3.28 -16.93 3.01
C LEU A 29 2.80 -16.22 4.28
N THR A 30 3.73 -16.02 5.21
CA THR A 30 3.52 -15.31 6.46
C THR A 30 3.98 -13.85 6.30
N GLY A 31 3.36 -12.91 7.02
CA GLY A 31 3.73 -11.48 6.98
C GLY A 31 2.58 -10.55 6.63
N GLY A 32 1.58 -11.00 5.88
CA GLY A 32 0.34 -10.26 5.67
C GLY A 32 -0.57 -10.33 6.90
N THR A 33 -1.23 -9.21 7.23
CA THR A 33 -2.15 -9.14 8.39
C THR A 33 -3.62 -9.21 7.98
N PHE A 34 -3.90 -9.18 6.69
CA PHE A 34 -5.26 -9.10 6.15
C PHE A 34 -5.62 -10.32 5.30
N ASN A 35 -4.95 -10.52 4.17
CA ASN A 35 -5.23 -11.61 3.24
C ASN A 35 -4.48 -12.90 3.63
N ALA A 36 -5.10 -14.07 3.40
CA ALA A 36 -4.36 -15.32 3.35
C ALA A 36 -3.61 -15.38 2.00
N VAL A 37 -2.28 -15.47 2.06
CA VAL A 37 -1.41 -15.47 0.87
C VAL A 37 -0.78 -16.84 0.70
N HIS A 38 -0.93 -17.42 -0.50
CA HIS A 38 -0.38 -18.74 -0.83
C HIS A 38 0.58 -18.64 -2.01
N LEU A 39 1.77 -19.20 -1.86
CA LEU A 39 2.65 -19.53 -2.97
C LEU A 39 2.29 -20.92 -3.48
N VAL A 40 2.05 -21.02 -4.79
CA VAL A 40 1.70 -22.27 -5.47
C VAL A 40 2.72 -22.52 -6.57
N GLY A 41 3.45 -23.62 -6.48
CA GLY A 41 4.34 -24.13 -7.51
C GLY A 41 3.60 -25.12 -8.40
N LEU A 42 3.73 -24.99 -9.72
CA LEU A 42 3.09 -25.86 -10.69
C LEU A 42 4.07 -26.89 -11.24
N ALA A 43 3.53 -27.99 -11.78
CA ALA A 43 4.34 -29.10 -12.33
C ALA A 43 5.24 -28.71 -13.50
N ASP A 44 4.92 -27.62 -14.22
CA ASP A 44 5.74 -27.04 -15.28
C ASP A 44 6.88 -26.14 -14.78
N GLY A 45 7.01 -25.98 -13.45
CA GLY A 45 8.01 -25.13 -12.80
C GLY A 45 7.58 -23.67 -12.61
N SER A 46 6.46 -23.25 -13.14
CA SER A 46 5.92 -21.91 -12.92
C SER A 46 5.40 -21.76 -11.48
N ARG A 47 5.31 -20.51 -11.01
CA ARG A 47 4.85 -20.20 -9.66
C ARG A 47 3.82 -19.09 -9.69
N LEU A 48 2.78 -19.28 -8.89
CA LEU A 48 1.72 -18.29 -8.69
C LEU A 48 1.65 -17.87 -7.22
N VAL A 49 1.19 -16.64 -7.00
CA VAL A 49 0.79 -16.16 -5.68
C VAL A 49 -0.73 -15.96 -5.71
N VAL A 50 -1.41 -16.53 -4.72
CA VAL A 50 -2.86 -16.42 -4.57
C VAL A 50 -3.17 -15.70 -3.27
N LYS A 51 -3.83 -14.54 -3.37
CA LYS A 51 -4.39 -13.82 -2.22
C LYS A 51 -5.86 -14.16 -2.08
N ILE A 52 -6.27 -14.54 -0.87
CA ILE A 52 -7.64 -14.85 -0.50
C ILE A 52 -8.01 -13.93 0.66
N PRO A 53 -9.02 -13.06 0.52
CA PRO A 53 -9.43 -12.16 1.58
C PRO A 53 -10.01 -12.94 2.76
N PRO A 54 -10.11 -12.34 3.95
CA PRO A 54 -10.76 -12.95 5.10
C PRO A 54 -12.22 -13.31 4.78
N GLY A 55 -12.82 -14.12 5.65
CA GLY A 55 -14.23 -14.52 5.48
C GLY A 55 -15.19 -13.33 5.59
N PRO A 56 -16.44 -13.46 5.10
CA PRO A 56 -17.40 -12.37 5.03
C PRO A 56 -17.79 -11.79 6.40
N GLU A 57 -17.56 -12.56 7.47
CA GLU A 57 -17.82 -12.13 8.86
C GLU A 57 -16.69 -11.28 9.45
N THR A 58 -15.56 -11.13 8.73
CA THR A 58 -14.42 -10.35 9.22
C THR A 58 -14.71 -8.85 9.03
N PRO A 59 -14.64 -8.05 10.10
CA PRO A 59 -14.84 -6.61 9.99
C PRO A 59 -13.79 -5.97 9.09
N LEU A 60 -14.24 -5.14 8.15
CA LEU A 60 -13.41 -4.41 7.19
C LEU A 60 -13.57 -2.91 7.40
N LEU A 61 -12.46 -2.16 7.22
CA LEU A 61 -12.57 -0.72 7.00
C LEU A 61 -13.21 -0.47 5.62
N ARG A 62 -13.83 0.70 5.46
CA ARG A 62 -14.52 1.04 4.20
C ARG A 62 -13.58 0.97 3.01
N TYR A 63 -12.35 1.49 3.12
CA TYR A 63 -11.39 1.45 2.01
C TYR A 63 -10.94 0.03 1.65
N GLU A 64 -11.04 -0.94 2.57
CA GLU A 64 -10.66 -2.34 2.33
C GLU A 64 -11.69 -3.10 1.48
N GLN A 65 -12.87 -2.54 1.27
CA GLN A 65 -13.87 -3.15 0.42
C GLN A 65 -13.42 -3.12 -1.05
N GLY A 66 -13.32 -4.29 -1.66
CA GLY A 66 -12.83 -4.42 -3.04
C GLY A 66 -11.32 -4.25 -3.20
N ILE A 67 -10.57 -4.37 -2.11
CA ILE A 67 -9.11 -4.13 -2.04
C ILE A 67 -8.32 -4.97 -3.06
N LEU A 68 -8.70 -6.24 -3.30
CA LEU A 68 -8.06 -7.09 -4.31
C LEU A 68 -8.26 -6.58 -5.74
N GLY A 69 -9.41 -5.92 -6.00
CA GLY A 69 -9.66 -5.25 -7.28
C GLY A 69 -8.77 -4.03 -7.47
N THR A 70 -8.55 -3.27 -6.40
CA THR A 70 -7.62 -2.13 -6.38
C THR A 70 -6.19 -2.59 -6.65
N GLU A 71 -5.72 -3.63 -5.97
CA GLU A 71 -4.40 -4.21 -6.18
C GLU A 71 -4.22 -4.74 -7.61
N ALA A 72 -5.21 -5.45 -8.13
CA ALA A 72 -5.19 -5.95 -9.50
C ALA A 72 -5.16 -4.82 -10.54
N LEU A 73 -5.91 -3.74 -10.31
CA LEU A 73 -5.88 -2.55 -11.16
C LEU A 73 -4.48 -1.91 -11.15
N TYR A 74 -3.90 -1.73 -9.96
CA TYR A 74 -2.54 -1.19 -9.82
C TYR A 74 -1.55 -2.01 -10.64
N TYR A 75 -1.50 -3.34 -10.48
CA TYR A 75 -0.56 -4.20 -11.21
C TYR A 75 -0.77 -4.16 -12.73
N ARG A 76 -2.01 -4.12 -13.20
CA ARG A 76 -2.31 -4.02 -14.65
C ARG A 76 -1.80 -2.71 -15.24
N LEU A 77 -1.90 -1.62 -14.51
CA LEU A 77 -1.43 -0.30 -14.96
C LEU A 77 0.08 -0.18 -14.83
N ALA A 78 0.63 -0.51 -13.66
CA ALA A 78 2.07 -0.45 -13.40
C ALA A 78 2.88 -1.37 -14.31
N GLY A 79 2.35 -2.56 -14.63
CA GLY A 79 2.98 -3.52 -15.55
C GLY A 79 3.07 -3.04 -17.00
N GLN A 80 2.42 -1.92 -17.37
CA GLN A 80 2.57 -1.29 -18.68
C GLN A 80 3.73 -0.28 -18.71
N CYS A 81 4.25 0.11 -17.55
CA CYS A 81 5.39 1.02 -17.45
C CYS A 81 6.70 0.27 -17.70
N ALA A 82 7.51 0.79 -18.62
CA ALA A 82 8.87 0.29 -18.81
C ALA A 82 9.68 0.43 -17.51
N ASP A 83 10.52 -0.55 -17.22
CA ASP A 83 11.41 -0.58 -16.06
C ASP A 83 10.71 -0.65 -14.67
N VAL A 84 9.40 -0.86 -14.63
CA VAL A 84 8.67 -1.15 -13.40
C VAL A 84 8.31 -2.64 -13.37
N THR A 85 8.72 -3.33 -12.31
CA THR A 85 8.39 -4.74 -12.14
C THR A 85 7.34 -4.89 -11.04
N VAL A 86 6.22 -5.50 -11.40
CA VAL A 86 5.12 -5.86 -10.50
C VAL A 86 4.61 -7.25 -10.87
N PRO A 87 3.87 -7.95 -10.00
CA PRO A 87 3.20 -9.19 -10.37
C PRO A 87 2.26 -9.01 -11.56
N ALA A 88 2.23 -9.96 -12.50
CA ALA A 88 1.22 -9.98 -13.55
C ALA A 88 -0.07 -10.64 -13.01
N VAL A 89 -1.21 -9.96 -13.18
CA VAL A 89 -2.53 -10.48 -12.77
C VAL A 89 -2.95 -11.60 -13.73
N VAL A 90 -3.17 -12.79 -13.20
CA VAL A 90 -3.66 -13.96 -13.92
C VAL A 90 -5.17 -14.03 -13.87
N ALA A 91 -5.74 -13.93 -12.65
CA ALA A 91 -7.19 -13.92 -12.43
C ALA A 91 -7.51 -13.07 -11.20
N VAL A 92 -8.68 -12.40 -11.22
CA VAL A 92 -9.19 -11.66 -10.07
C VAL A 92 -10.71 -11.70 -10.04
N ASP A 93 -11.24 -11.93 -8.86
CA ASP A 93 -12.65 -11.71 -8.53
C ASP A 93 -12.69 -11.03 -7.15
N PRO A 94 -12.90 -9.72 -7.09
CA PRO A 94 -12.88 -8.99 -5.81
C PRO A 94 -14.15 -9.21 -4.97
N THR A 95 -15.22 -9.79 -5.56
CA THR A 95 -16.56 -9.85 -4.94
C THR A 95 -17.21 -11.23 -5.00
N GLY A 96 -16.50 -12.26 -5.46
CA GLY A 96 -17.05 -13.58 -5.76
C GLY A 96 -17.81 -14.22 -4.60
N ALA A 97 -18.79 -15.07 -4.92
CA ALA A 97 -19.60 -15.82 -3.96
C ALA A 97 -18.77 -16.67 -2.97
N ALA A 98 -17.52 -17.01 -3.34
CA ALA A 98 -16.56 -17.69 -2.50
C ALA A 98 -15.69 -16.73 -1.65
N GLY A 99 -16.00 -15.42 -1.63
CA GLY A 99 -15.30 -14.42 -0.86
C GLY A 99 -14.17 -13.70 -1.60
N GLY A 100 -14.05 -13.88 -2.93
CA GLY A 100 -13.05 -13.20 -3.76
C GLY A 100 -11.68 -13.88 -3.76
N TYR A 101 -10.83 -13.47 -4.72
CA TYR A 101 -9.42 -13.89 -4.85
C TYR A 101 -8.66 -12.94 -5.79
N LEU A 102 -7.34 -12.97 -5.67
CA LEU A 102 -6.41 -12.44 -6.66
C LEU A 102 -5.34 -13.50 -6.92
N VAL A 103 -5.20 -13.93 -8.17
CA VAL A 103 -4.14 -14.82 -8.64
C VAL A 103 -3.19 -14.03 -9.51
N MET A 104 -1.91 -14.11 -9.20
CA MET A 104 -0.85 -13.35 -9.89
C MET A 104 0.42 -14.18 -10.02
N THR A 105 1.31 -13.77 -10.91
CA THR A 105 2.60 -14.41 -11.05
C THR A 105 3.47 -14.17 -9.81
N HIS A 106 4.29 -15.15 -9.45
CA HIS A 106 5.32 -14.97 -8.44
C HIS A 106 6.47 -14.11 -8.99
N CYS A 107 6.86 -13.10 -8.25
CA CYS A 107 8.06 -12.32 -8.53
C CYS A 107 9.24 -12.85 -7.71
N PRO A 108 10.45 -12.96 -8.32
CA PRO A 108 11.64 -13.41 -7.61
C PRO A 108 12.15 -12.34 -6.63
N GLY A 109 12.92 -12.78 -5.65
CA GLY A 109 13.54 -11.92 -4.64
C GLY A 109 12.97 -12.13 -3.25
N SER A 110 13.53 -11.39 -2.30
CA SER A 110 13.09 -11.34 -0.90
C SER A 110 12.71 -9.91 -0.52
N PRO A 111 11.80 -9.73 0.44
CA PRO A 111 11.55 -8.40 1.01
C PRO A 111 12.85 -7.75 1.47
N TRP A 112 13.03 -6.48 1.17
CA TRP A 112 14.29 -5.77 1.46
C TRP A 112 14.79 -5.95 2.91
N PRO A 113 13.96 -5.84 3.97
CA PRO A 113 14.41 -6.03 5.34
C PRO A 113 14.88 -7.46 5.68
N GLU A 114 14.52 -8.45 4.85
CA GLU A 114 14.89 -9.86 5.05
C GLU A 114 16.21 -10.24 4.36
N LEU A 115 16.86 -9.30 3.67
CA LEU A 115 18.12 -9.57 2.98
C LEU A 115 19.25 -9.89 3.96
N ALA A 116 19.92 -11.00 3.73
CA ALA A 116 21.08 -11.45 4.51
C ALA A 116 22.29 -11.74 3.58
N PRO A 117 23.41 -11.05 3.75
CA PRO A 117 23.61 -9.89 4.61
C PRO A 117 22.79 -8.68 4.14
N PRO A 118 22.54 -7.68 5.01
CA PRO A 118 21.89 -6.44 4.56
C PRO A 118 22.74 -5.73 3.50
N PRO A 119 22.13 -4.91 2.61
CA PRO A 119 22.88 -4.17 1.60
C PRO A 119 23.94 -3.26 2.24
N SER A 120 25.12 -3.17 1.62
CA SER A 120 26.13 -2.16 1.97
C SER A 120 25.59 -0.74 1.72
N GLY A 121 26.27 0.29 2.20
CA GLY A 121 25.84 1.68 1.98
C GLY A 121 25.64 2.00 0.50
N SER A 122 26.63 1.67 -0.35
CA SER A 122 26.56 1.92 -1.80
C SER A 122 25.48 1.09 -2.50
N GLU A 123 25.32 -0.19 -2.15
CA GLU A 123 24.23 -1.04 -2.70
C GLU A 123 22.85 -0.51 -2.30
N ARG A 124 22.71 -0.04 -1.06
CA ARG A 124 21.49 0.58 -0.59
C ARG A 124 21.17 1.83 -1.41
N ASP A 125 22.13 2.69 -1.64
CA ASP A 125 21.95 3.92 -2.42
C ASP A 125 21.57 3.60 -3.88
N GLU A 126 22.21 2.60 -4.49
CA GLU A 126 21.86 2.14 -5.84
C GLU A 126 20.41 1.61 -5.92
N LEU A 127 20.00 0.79 -4.95
CA LEU A 127 18.64 0.26 -4.85
C LEU A 127 17.62 1.39 -4.60
N ARG A 128 17.93 2.34 -3.69
CA ARG A 128 17.05 3.51 -3.43
C ARG A 128 16.92 4.39 -4.67
N ALA A 129 18.00 4.63 -5.40
CA ALA A 129 17.94 5.37 -6.67
C ALA A 129 17.15 4.62 -7.75
N ALA A 130 17.28 3.28 -7.83
CA ALA A 130 16.48 2.46 -8.73
C ALA A 130 14.99 2.52 -8.38
N LEU A 131 14.64 2.44 -7.09
CA LEU A 131 13.27 2.59 -6.60
C LEU A 131 12.72 3.98 -6.95
N GLY A 132 13.51 5.04 -6.75
CA GLY A 132 13.12 6.40 -7.12
C GLY A 132 12.74 6.53 -8.60
N ARG A 133 13.53 5.91 -9.50
CA ARG A 133 13.20 5.89 -10.94
C ARG A 133 11.89 5.16 -11.22
N GLN A 134 11.65 4.01 -10.60
CA GLN A 134 10.41 3.26 -10.78
C GLN A 134 9.19 4.04 -10.29
N VAL A 135 9.28 4.67 -9.12
CA VAL A 135 8.21 5.49 -8.58
C VAL A 135 7.91 6.70 -9.46
N ALA A 136 8.93 7.36 -10.02
CA ALA A 136 8.72 8.45 -10.97
C ALA A 136 7.94 7.98 -12.23
N ARG A 137 8.24 6.78 -12.73
CA ARG A 137 7.48 6.17 -13.84
C ARG A 137 6.03 5.87 -13.45
N LEU A 138 5.79 5.33 -12.26
CA LEU A 138 4.43 5.10 -11.77
C LEU A 138 3.62 6.38 -11.68
N HIS A 139 4.24 7.48 -11.26
CA HIS A 139 3.59 8.79 -11.17
C HIS A 139 3.26 9.44 -12.54
N THR A 140 3.64 8.82 -13.66
CA THR A 140 3.14 9.20 -14.99
C THR A 140 1.77 8.61 -15.32
N ILE A 141 1.31 7.61 -14.57
CA ILE A 141 0.00 6.99 -14.75
C ILE A 141 -1.07 7.89 -14.12
N THR A 142 -1.98 8.40 -14.93
CA THR A 142 -3.03 9.32 -14.48
C THR A 142 -4.41 8.69 -14.51
N GLY A 143 -5.26 9.08 -13.54
CA GLY A 143 -6.65 8.67 -13.44
C GLY A 143 -7.63 9.72 -13.96
N ILE A 144 -8.92 9.36 -14.02
CA ILE A 144 -10.02 10.23 -14.44
C ILE A 144 -10.58 11.10 -13.30
N GLY A 145 -10.10 10.90 -12.08
CA GLY A 145 -10.53 11.59 -10.86
C GLY A 145 -9.76 11.09 -9.66
N PHE A 146 -9.95 11.73 -8.53
CA PHE A 146 -9.24 11.48 -7.27
C PHE A 146 -10.02 10.54 -6.35
N GLY A 147 -9.32 9.69 -5.59
CA GLY A 147 -9.89 8.79 -4.59
C GLY A 147 -9.57 7.32 -4.81
N TYR A 148 -10.20 6.45 -4.04
CA TYR A 148 -9.99 4.99 -4.15
C TYR A 148 -10.67 4.42 -5.39
N PRO A 149 -9.97 3.59 -6.21
CA PRO A 149 -10.55 2.99 -7.43
C PRO A 149 -11.72 2.03 -7.13
N SER A 150 -11.75 1.42 -5.95
CA SER A 150 -12.84 0.54 -5.53
C SER A 150 -14.19 1.24 -5.37
N LEU A 151 -14.19 2.59 -5.30
CA LEU A 151 -15.36 3.43 -5.01
C LEU A 151 -16.01 3.15 -3.64
N ALA A 152 -15.40 2.36 -2.79
CA ALA A 152 -15.94 1.95 -1.49
C ALA A 152 -16.04 3.11 -0.48
N VAL A 153 -15.22 4.14 -0.66
CA VAL A 153 -15.28 5.38 0.14
C VAL A 153 -16.21 6.43 -0.50
N GLY A 154 -16.50 6.27 -1.79
CA GLY A 154 -17.36 7.18 -2.56
C GLY A 154 -16.89 7.27 -4.02
N PRO A 155 -17.61 8.01 -4.87
CA PRO A 155 -17.21 8.21 -6.25
C PRO A 155 -15.92 9.01 -6.34
N LEU A 156 -15.16 8.81 -7.43
CA LEU A 156 -13.99 9.64 -7.70
C LEU A 156 -14.40 11.11 -7.78
N ARG A 157 -13.57 11.98 -7.17
CA ARG A 157 -13.82 13.41 -7.10
C ARG A 157 -13.04 14.19 -8.17
N GLY A 158 -13.55 15.34 -8.55
CA GLY A 158 -12.86 16.25 -9.48
C GLY A 158 -11.73 17.07 -8.82
N SER A 159 -11.60 17.07 -7.49
CA SER A 159 -10.50 17.72 -6.77
C SER A 159 -9.92 16.81 -5.69
N TRP A 160 -8.60 16.95 -5.50
CA TRP A 160 -7.91 16.18 -4.47
C TRP A 160 -8.37 16.53 -3.05
N ARG A 161 -8.61 17.81 -2.78
CA ARG A 161 -9.14 18.25 -1.48
C ARG A 161 -10.42 17.51 -1.12
N ALA A 162 -11.39 17.43 -2.06
CA ALA A 162 -12.66 16.75 -1.79
C ALA A 162 -12.47 15.24 -1.58
N ALA A 163 -11.67 14.58 -2.43
CA ALA A 163 -11.38 13.17 -2.30
C ALA A 163 -10.68 12.85 -0.97
N PHE A 164 -9.68 13.63 -0.60
CA PHE A 164 -8.93 13.43 0.64
C PHE A 164 -9.79 13.66 1.88
N ALA A 165 -10.71 14.64 1.85
CA ALA A 165 -11.69 14.84 2.92
C ALA A 165 -12.61 13.62 3.07
N ASP A 166 -13.14 13.07 1.98
CA ASP A 166 -13.94 11.83 2.02
C ASP A 166 -13.14 10.66 2.61
N MET A 167 -11.86 10.52 2.22
CA MET A 167 -10.97 9.46 2.72
C MET A 167 -10.74 9.59 4.23
N VAL A 168 -10.49 10.79 4.73
CA VAL A 168 -10.32 11.07 6.17
C VAL A 168 -11.62 10.78 6.93
N SER A 169 -12.75 11.32 6.46
CA SER A 169 -14.07 11.10 7.08
C SER A 169 -14.43 9.61 7.14
N ALA A 170 -14.11 8.83 6.11
CA ALA A 170 -14.34 7.39 6.08
C ALA A 170 -13.58 6.66 7.19
N VAL A 171 -12.27 6.95 7.36
CA VAL A 171 -11.45 6.33 8.41
C VAL A 171 -11.90 6.76 9.81
N LEU A 172 -12.30 8.02 10.00
CA LEU A 172 -12.86 8.49 11.27
C LEU A 172 -14.19 7.82 11.60
N ALA A 173 -15.05 7.59 10.59
CA ALA A 173 -16.30 6.85 10.78
C ALA A 173 -16.05 5.38 11.11
N ASP A 174 -15.01 4.76 10.52
CA ASP A 174 -14.59 3.40 10.87
C ASP A 174 -14.03 3.35 12.30
N ALA A 175 -13.27 4.37 12.73
CA ALA A 175 -12.81 4.48 14.11
C ALA A 175 -13.98 4.50 15.11
N GLN A 176 -15.06 5.19 14.80
CA GLN A 176 -16.28 5.19 15.61
C GLN A 176 -16.97 3.82 15.60
N THR A 177 -17.11 3.20 14.41
CA THR A 177 -17.75 1.89 14.25
C THR A 177 -17.04 0.80 15.06
N PHE A 178 -15.72 0.82 15.08
CA PHE A 178 -14.89 -0.18 15.79
C PHE A 178 -14.51 0.26 17.21
N ALA A 179 -15.05 1.39 17.71
CA ALA A 179 -14.72 1.95 19.00
C ALA A 179 -13.21 2.10 19.25
N VAL A 180 -12.49 2.56 18.23
CA VAL A 180 -11.03 2.78 18.31
C VAL A 180 -10.73 3.99 19.19
N MET A 181 -9.81 3.83 20.12
CA MET A 181 -9.31 4.94 20.93
C MET A 181 -8.37 5.83 20.11
N LEU A 182 -8.86 6.98 19.65
CA LEU A 182 -8.07 8.00 18.97
C LEU A 182 -7.39 8.94 19.99
N PRO A 183 -6.29 9.63 19.60
CA PRO A 183 -5.58 10.55 20.51
C PRO A 183 -6.36 11.83 20.81
N ARG A 184 -7.36 12.18 19.99
CA ARG A 184 -8.27 13.30 20.11
C ARG A 184 -9.68 12.87 19.66
N PRO A 185 -10.75 13.59 20.05
CA PRO A 185 -12.08 13.37 19.48
C PRO A 185 -12.06 13.42 17.95
N ALA A 186 -12.82 12.57 17.29
CA ALA A 186 -12.85 12.48 15.83
C ALA A 186 -13.14 13.84 15.15
N ALA A 187 -14.04 14.64 15.74
CA ALA A 187 -14.35 15.98 15.23
C ALA A 187 -13.15 16.95 15.29
N ASP A 188 -12.30 16.84 16.33
CA ASP A 188 -11.09 17.67 16.44
C ASP A 188 -10.04 17.25 15.39
N ILE A 189 -9.90 15.94 15.14
CA ILE A 189 -9.03 15.43 14.10
C ILE A 189 -9.51 15.88 12.71
N GLU A 190 -10.81 15.74 12.43
CA GLU A 190 -11.40 16.20 11.16
C GLU A 190 -11.23 17.72 10.98
N GLY A 191 -11.42 18.50 12.05
CA GLY A 191 -11.17 19.94 12.07
C GLY A 191 -9.70 20.29 11.77
N TRP A 192 -8.75 19.51 12.30
CA TRP A 192 -7.33 19.69 12.04
C TRP A 192 -6.98 19.49 10.55
N PHE A 193 -7.53 18.42 9.91
CA PHE A 193 -7.37 18.18 8.47
C PHE A 193 -8.02 19.29 7.64
N THR A 194 -9.25 19.68 7.98
CA THR A 194 -10.02 20.70 7.27
C THR A 194 -9.31 22.06 7.30
N ALA A 195 -8.78 22.47 8.43
CA ALA A 195 -8.06 23.73 8.59
C ALA A 195 -6.80 23.84 7.71
N ARG A 196 -6.22 22.69 7.32
CA ARG A 196 -4.99 22.60 6.53
C ARG A 196 -5.22 22.20 5.07
N ALA A 197 -6.46 21.86 4.70
CA ALA A 197 -6.77 21.27 3.39
C ALA A 197 -6.54 22.21 2.18
N ALA A 198 -6.39 23.52 2.39
CA ALA A 198 -6.20 24.47 1.30
C ALA A 198 -4.96 24.19 0.43
N VAL A 199 -3.89 23.61 1.01
CA VAL A 199 -2.67 23.25 0.27
C VAL A 199 -2.90 22.14 -0.76
N LEU A 200 -3.99 21.36 -0.62
CA LEU A 200 -4.35 20.28 -1.53
C LEU A 200 -4.93 20.78 -2.85
N ASP A 201 -5.34 22.05 -2.94
CA ASP A 201 -5.86 22.64 -4.19
C ASP A 201 -4.77 22.78 -5.27
N ALA A 202 -3.50 22.74 -4.88
CA ALA A 202 -2.38 22.73 -5.82
C ALA A 202 -2.28 21.41 -6.62
N VAL A 203 -2.96 20.35 -6.17
CA VAL A 203 -2.92 19.04 -6.82
C VAL A 203 -4.03 18.95 -7.85
N THR A 204 -3.66 19.05 -9.12
CA THR A 204 -4.62 19.12 -10.25
C THR A 204 -4.69 17.85 -11.08
N THR A 205 -3.72 16.95 -10.94
CA THR A 205 -3.62 15.71 -11.70
C THR A 205 -3.65 14.51 -10.77
N PRO A 206 -4.65 13.62 -10.87
CA PRO A 206 -4.68 12.39 -10.10
C PRO A 206 -3.68 11.38 -10.67
N VAL A 207 -2.66 11.03 -9.90
CA VAL A 207 -1.69 10.00 -10.28
C VAL A 207 -1.93 8.72 -9.49
N LEU A 208 -1.40 7.61 -10.00
CA LEU A 208 -1.46 6.31 -9.32
C LEU A 208 -0.45 6.30 -8.15
N VAL A 209 -0.96 6.16 -6.93
CA VAL A 209 -0.18 6.10 -5.69
C VAL A 209 -0.36 4.72 -5.06
N HIS A 210 0.72 4.08 -4.62
CA HIS A 210 0.69 2.78 -3.93
C HIS A 210 0.25 2.93 -2.46
N PHE A 211 0.77 3.93 -1.81
CA PHE A 211 0.50 4.33 -0.41
C PHE A 211 0.87 3.31 0.69
N ASP A 212 1.54 2.22 0.32
CA ASP A 212 2.11 1.26 1.27
C ASP A 212 3.48 0.75 0.79
N LEU A 213 4.25 1.61 0.11
CA LEU A 213 5.52 1.26 -0.54
C LEU A 213 6.72 1.42 0.41
N TRP A 214 6.65 0.82 1.60
CA TRP A 214 7.79 0.71 2.50
C TRP A 214 8.72 -0.45 2.09
N ASP A 215 9.92 -0.52 2.66
CA ASP A 215 10.94 -1.50 2.27
C ASP A 215 10.44 -2.97 2.28
N GLY A 216 9.46 -3.32 3.14
CA GLY A 216 8.87 -4.67 3.19
C GLY A 216 8.06 -5.05 1.94
N ASN A 217 7.57 -4.07 1.20
CA ASN A 217 6.81 -4.26 -0.04
C ASN A 217 7.68 -4.10 -1.30
N VAL A 218 9.01 -4.03 -1.13
CA VAL A 218 10.00 -3.99 -2.19
C VAL A 218 10.77 -5.31 -2.20
N LEU A 219 10.56 -6.15 -3.21
CA LEU A 219 11.36 -7.36 -3.40
C LEU A 219 12.69 -7.00 -4.03
N VAL A 220 13.77 -7.54 -3.46
CA VAL A 220 15.12 -7.39 -3.99
C VAL A 220 15.63 -8.74 -4.43
N GLU A 221 16.07 -8.81 -5.67
CA GLU A 221 16.67 -10.00 -6.28
C GLU A 221 18.19 -9.90 -6.24
N SER A 222 18.85 -11.00 -5.87
CA SER A 222 20.30 -11.13 -5.91
C SER A 222 20.72 -11.96 -7.10
N GLY A 223 21.64 -11.44 -7.93
CA GLY A 223 22.15 -12.10 -9.12
C GLY A 223 23.66 -11.92 -9.30
N SER A 224 24.20 -12.46 -10.38
CA SER A 224 25.65 -12.35 -10.71
C SER A 224 26.10 -10.90 -10.95
N GLY A 225 25.18 -9.99 -11.27
CA GLY A 225 25.43 -8.56 -11.47
C GLY A 225 25.14 -7.69 -10.24
N GLY A 226 24.98 -8.28 -9.05
CA GLY A 226 24.62 -7.57 -7.85
C GLY A 226 23.12 -7.68 -7.51
N ARG A 227 22.65 -6.80 -6.64
CA ARG A 227 21.24 -6.71 -6.23
C ARG A 227 20.47 -5.71 -7.07
N ARG A 228 19.20 -6.02 -7.32
CA ARG A 228 18.29 -5.14 -8.06
C ARG A 228 16.87 -5.20 -7.48
N ILE A 229 16.05 -4.19 -7.75
CA ILE A 229 14.62 -4.26 -7.43
C ILE A 229 14.00 -5.39 -8.27
N GLY A 230 13.47 -6.39 -7.61
CA GLY A 230 12.82 -7.54 -8.24
C GLY A 230 11.35 -7.28 -8.54
N ALA A 231 10.62 -6.67 -7.60
CA ALA A 231 9.24 -6.21 -7.81
C ALA A 231 8.75 -5.28 -6.69
N LEU A 232 7.71 -4.50 -7.00
CA LEU A 232 6.88 -3.80 -6.03
C LEU A 232 5.61 -4.61 -5.81
N ILE A 233 5.25 -4.86 -4.55
CA ILE A 233 4.14 -5.75 -4.18
C ILE A 233 3.23 -5.09 -3.14
N ASP A 234 2.04 -5.67 -2.94
CA ASP A 234 1.08 -5.31 -1.90
C ASP A 234 0.48 -3.91 -2.07
N ALA A 235 0.05 -3.60 -3.32
CA ALA A 235 -0.54 -2.32 -3.72
C ALA A 235 -2.04 -2.20 -3.35
N GLU A 236 -2.47 -2.85 -2.28
CA GLU A 236 -3.87 -2.91 -1.88
C GLU A 236 -4.42 -1.56 -1.39
N ARG A 237 -3.57 -0.65 -0.90
CA ARG A 237 -3.95 0.70 -0.47
C ARG A 237 -3.91 1.75 -1.58
N ALA A 238 -3.73 1.33 -2.83
CA ALA A 238 -3.55 2.26 -3.94
C ALA A 238 -4.76 3.15 -4.18
N PHE A 239 -4.48 4.39 -4.57
CA PHE A 239 -5.50 5.38 -4.92
C PHE A 239 -5.01 6.35 -6.01
N TRP A 240 -5.93 7.12 -6.56
CA TRP A 240 -5.65 8.23 -7.44
C TRP A 240 -5.49 9.50 -6.61
N GLY A 241 -4.29 10.07 -6.54
CA GLY A 241 -4.00 11.19 -5.65
C GLY A 241 -2.80 12.03 -6.00
N ASP A 242 -2.27 12.70 -4.98
CA ASP A 242 -1.02 13.47 -5.04
C ASP A 242 0.20 12.54 -5.02
N PRO A 243 1.16 12.66 -5.95
CA PRO A 243 2.39 11.87 -5.92
C PRO A 243 3.19 12.01 -4.62
N LEU A 244 3.06 13.14 -3.89
CA LEU A 244 3.71 13.31 -2.59
C LEU A 244 3.19 12.35 -1.51
N ALA A 245 1.97 11.82 -1.67
CA ALA A 245 1.43 10.84 -0.72
C ALA A 245 2.24 9.53 -0.72
N GLU A 246 2.86 9.16 -1.85
CA GLU A 246 3.76 8.01 -1.91
C GLU A 246 4.96 8.14 -0.98
N LEU A 247 5.48 9.36 -0.86
CA LEU A 247 6.73 9.63 -0.15
C LEU A 247 6.64 9.32 1.35
N VAL A 248 5.44 9.35 1.93
CA VAL A 248 5.27 9.06 3.37
C VAL A 248 5.34 7.57 3.68
N SER A 249 4.91 6.70 2.77
CA SER A 249 5.07 5.25 2.93
C SER A 249 6.50 4.80 2.62
N LEU A 250 7.16 5.40 1.63
CA LEU A 250 8.57 5.18 1.29
C LEU A 250 9.54 5.55 2.41
N ALA A 251 9.20 6.55 3.21
CA ALA A 251 9.97 6.99 4.36
C ALA A 251 9.20 6.74 5.67
N LEU A 252 8.55 5.57 5.79
CA LEU A 252 7.76 5.23 6.97
C LEU A 252 8.60 5.36 8.26
N PHE A 253 8.16 6.24 9.16
CA PHE A 253 8.87 6.64 10.41
C PHE A 253 10.21 7.36 10.20
N GLY A 254 10.48 7.84 9.00
CA GLY A 254 11.68 8.60 8.64
C GLY A 254 11.34 9.90 7.93
N ASP A 255 12.37 10.51 7.38
CA ASP A 255 12.28 11.75 6.61
C ASP A 255 12.78 11.51 5.18
N ILE A 256 11.87 11.63 4.21
CA ILE A 256 12.19 11.43 2.79
C ILE A 256 13.23 12.42 2.27
N GLU A 257 13.35 13.60 2.87
CA GLU A 257 14.37 14.59 2.47
C GLU A 257 15.78 14.09 2.70
N GLN A 258 15.96 13.19 3.69
CA GLN A 258 17.24 12.57 4.00
C GLN A 258 17.59 11.41 3.04
N ASP A 259 16.61 10.91 2.27
CA ASP A 259 16.86 9.86 1.29
C ASP A 259 17.32 10.43 -0.06
N THR A 260 18.52 10.97 -0.04
CA THR A 260 19.12 11.64 -1.20
C THR A 260 19.27 10.73 -2.41
N ALA A 261 19.54 9.44 -2.20
CA ALA A 261 19.67 8.46 -3.28
C ALA A 261 18.33 8.21 -3.97
N PHE A 262 17.23 8.01 -3.22
CA PHE A 262 15.89 7.91 -3.78
C PHE A 262 15.53 9.16 -4.57
N LEU A 263 15.71 10.34 -3.96
CA LEU A 263 15.37 11.63 -4.59
C LEU A 263 16.19 11.88 -5.86
N GLN A 264 17.46 11.48 -5.89
CA GLN A 264 18.28 11.54 -7.09
C GLN A 264 17.70 10.66 -8.21
N GLY A 265 17.35 9.41 -7.89
CA GLY A 265 16.74 8.50 -8.84
C GLY A 265 15.39 8.98 -9.35
N TYR A 266 14.54 9.51 -8.45
CA TYR A 266 13.24 10.06 -8.76
C TYR A 266 13.34 11.24 -9.75
N ARG A 267 14.24 12.20 -9.47
CA ARG A 267 14.49 13.34 -10.38
C ARG A 267 15.12 12.92 -11.71
N ALA A 268 15.99 11.90 -11.71
CA ALA A 268 16.60 11.40 -12.94
C ALA A 268 15.60 10.74 -13.92
N ALA A 269 14.41 10.42 -13.44
CA ALA A 269 13.29 9.89 -14.23
C ALA A 269 12.11 10.88 -14.33
N ASP A 270 12.42 12.19 -14.31
CA ASP A 270 11.49 13.32 -14.47
C ASP A 270 10.49 13.47 -13.30
N GLY A 271 10.70 12.82 -12.17
CA GLY A 271 9.93 13.06 -10.95
C GLY A 271 10.27 14.43 -10.36
N ALA A 272 9.26 15.26 -10.14
CA ALA A 272 9.44 16.59 -9.58
C ALA A 272 9.05 16.64 -8.10
N VAL A 273 9.98 17.07 -7.26
CA VAL A 273 9.71 17.36 -5.85
C VAL A 273 10.59 18.50 -5.35
N THR A 274 9.95 19.45 -4.71
CA THR A 274 10.60 20.58 -4.01
C THR A 274 10.04 20.61 -2.60
N PHE A 275 10.91 20.64 -1.60
CA PHE A 275 10.50 20.61 -0.18
C PHE A 275 10.30 22.04 0.35
N ASP A 276 9.33 22.74 -0.20
CA ASP A 276 8.85 24.03 0.31
C ASP A 276 7.81 23.84 1.42
N GLN A 277 7.37 24.93 2.03
CA GLN A 277 6.38 24.91 3.10
C GLN A 277 5.07 24.21 2.69
N ALA A 278 4.60 24.40 1.46
CA ALA A 278 3.36 23.78 0.98
C ALA A 278 3.53 22.26 0.82
N THR A 279 4.67 21.80 0.35
CA THR A 279 5.03 20.39 0.27
C THR A 279 5.09 19.77 1.67
N GLN A 280 5.74 20.42 2.63
CA GLN A 280 5.82 19.94 4.01
C GLN A 280 4.44 19.82 4.65
N GLN A 281 3.55 20.79 4.42
CA GLN A 281 2.18 20.72 4.90
C GLN A 281 1.40 19.55 4.28
N ARG A 282 1.57 19.28 2.97
CA ARG A 282 0.95 18.12 2.32
C ARG A 282 1.49 16.79 2.86
N LEU A 283 2.81 16.66 3.03
CA LEU A 283 3.43 15.46 3.63
C LEU A 283 2.92 15.22 5.06
N SER A 284 2.75 16.29 5.86
CA SER A 284 2.17 16.19 7.20
C SER A 284 0.74 15.65 7.17
N LEU A 285 -0.12 16.14 6.25
CA LEU A 285 -1.48 15.61 6.08
C LEU A 285 -1.48 14.13 5.70
N TYR A 286 -0.62 13.71 4.75
CA TYR A 286 -0.59 12.32 4.29
C TYR A 286 -0.02 11.39 5.36
N ARG A 287 0.98 11.83 6.12
CA ARG A 287 1.53 11.07 7.24
C ARG A 287 0.50 10.90 8.35
N ALA A 288 -0.23 11.97 8.69
CA ALA A 288 -1.32 11.91 9.66
C ALA A 288 -2.42 10.93 9.21
N TYR A 289 -2.77 10.94 7.93
CA TYR A 289 -3.74 10.02 7.35
C TYR A 289 -3.27 8.56 7.39
N LEU A 290 -2.02 8.28 7.02
CA LEU A 290 -1.43 6.95 7.12
C LEU A 290 -1.42 6.44 8.57
N TYR A 291 -1.03 7.30 9.51
CA TYR A 291 -1.04 6.96 10.92
C TYR A 291 -2.45 6.70 11.46
N LEU A 292 -3.44 7.47 10.99
CA LEU A 292 -4.84 7.26 11.34
C LEU A 292 -5.33 5.88 10.85
N ILE A 293 -5.02 5.49 9.61
CA ILE A 293 -5.31 4.15 9.09
C ILE A 293 -4.68 3.09 9.99
N MET A 294 -3.37 3.17 10.27
CA MET A 294 -2.64 2.19 11.08
C MET A 294 -3.22 2.04 12.50
N CYS A 295 -3.75 3.12 13.08
CA CYS A 295 -4.44 3.07 14.36
C CYS A 295 -5.77 2.34 14.23
N VAL A 296 -6.59 2.71 13.24
CA VAL A 296 -7.96 2.23 13.12
C VAL A 296 -8.00 0.75 12.75
N GLU A 297 -7.17 0.29 11.83
CA GLU A 297 -7.11 -1.11 11.43
C GLU A 297 -6.67 -2.07 12.56
N SER A 298 -6.02 -1.56 13.61
CA SER A 298 -5.50 -2.37 14.71
C SER A 298 -6.59 -3.10 15.53
N VAL A 299 -7.79 -2.53 15.57
CA VAL A 299 -8.93 -3.10 16.34
C VAL A 299 -9.63 -4.21 15.55
N PRO A 300 -10.15 -3.99 14.33
CA PRO A 300 -10.78 -5.08 13.57
C PRO A 300 -9.81 -6.24 13.25
N ARG A 301 -8.51 -5.95 13.11
CA ARG A 301 -7.47 -6.97 12.92
C ARG A 301 -7.02 -7.67 14.20
N GLN A 302 -7.60 -7.33 15.35
CA GLN A 302 -7.31 -7.94 16.66
C GLN A 302 -5.81 -8.04 16.96
N CYS A 303 -5.08 -6.96 16.69
CA CYS A 303 -3.63 -6.92 16.87
C CYS A 303 -3.19 -7.35 18.27
N SER A 304 -2.05 -8.07 18.36
CA SER A 304 -1.46 -8.49 19.62
C SER A 304 -1.17 -7.30 20.55
N GLN A 305 -1.01 -7.56 21.85
CA GLN A 305 -0.65 -6.53 22.80
C GLN A 305 0.68 -5.84 22.42
N GLU A 306 1.69 -6.62 22.03
CA GLU A 306 2.98 -6.11 21.58
C GLU A 306 2.81 -5.17 20.37
N ARG A 307 2.00 -5.55 19.38
CA ARG A 307 1.71 -4.69 18.23
C ARG A 307 0.98 -3.42 18.63
N ARG A 308 0.04 -3.48 19.57
CA ARG A 308 -0.65 -2.27 20.08
C ARG A 308 0.29 -1.34 20.83
N GLU A 309 1.23 -1.86 21.63
CA GLU A 309 2.25 -1.07 22.32
C GLU A 309 3.18 -0.38 21.32
N TRP A 310 3.62 -1.12 20.30
CA TRP A 310 4.41 -0.57 19.20
C TRP A 310 3.65 0.56 18.45
N LEU A 311 2.37 0.34 18.11
CA LEU A 311 1.53 1.36 17.46
C LEU A 311 1.37 2.60 18.34
N ARG A 312 1.16 2.42 19.64
CA ARG A 312 1.06 3.54 20.57
C ARG A 312 2.31 4.42 20.52
N ASP A 313 3.48 3.81 20.53
CA ASP A 313 4.74 4.56 20.63
C ASP A 313 5.20 5.14 19.29
N ARG A 314 5.00 4.41 18.19
CA ARG A 314 5.50 4.80 16.86
C ARG A 314 4.49 5.56 16.01
N VAL A 315 3.20 5.50 16.35
CA VAL A 315 2.12 6.05 15.52
C VAL A 315 1.24 7.00 16.32
N LEU A 316 0.62 6.54 17.41
CA LEU A 316 -0.34 7.36 18.18
C LEU A 316 0.31 8.57 18.84
N ARG A 317 1.48 8.43 19.47
CA ARG A 317 2.18 9.54 20.10
C ARG A 317 2.62 10.62 19.12
N PRO A 318 3.28 10.28 17.98
CA PRO A 318 3.59 11.28 16.96
C PRO A 318 2.34 11.95 16.37
N LEU A 319 1.28 11.18 16.11
CA LEU A 319 0.02 11.74 15.64
C LEU A 319 -0.58 12.73 16.66
N ALA A 320 -0.61 12.37 17.96
CA ALA A 320 -1.08 13.26 19.01
C ALA A 320 -0.28 14.57 19.07
N ALA A 321 1.05 14.48 19.05
CA ALA A 321 1.93 15.65 19.07
C ALA A 321 1.65 16.59 17.89
N ALA A 322 1.50 16.05 16.68
CA ALA A 322 1.17 16.87 15.52
C ALA A 322 -0.18 17.57 15.58
N LEU A 323 -1.16 16.91 16.18
CA LEU A 323 -2.48 17.48 16.41
C LEU A 323 -2.45 18.60 17.48
N ASP A 324 -1.51 18.54 18.44
CA ASP A 324 -1.36 19.50 19.54
C ASP A 324 -0.59 20.76 19.14
N ASP A 325 0.55 20.60 18.49
CA ASP A 325 1.50 21.70 18.30
C ASP A 325 1.16 22.59 17.09
N GLY A 326 0.17 22.22 16.28
CA GLY A 326 -0.08 22.90 15.00
C GLY A 326 1.13 22.88 14.06
N SER A 327 2.19 22.14 14.43
CA SER A 327 3.44 22.04 13.72
C SER A 327 3.20 21.42 12.33
N PRO A 328 3.82 21.94 11.26
CA PRO A 328 3.79 21.33 9.95
C PRO A 328 4.61 20.03 9.88
N HIS A 329 5.33 19.67 10.95
CA HIS A 329 6.23 18.53 10.97
C HIS A 329 5.66 17.41 11.86
N LEU A 330 5.13 16.35 11.21
CA LEU A 330 4.92 15.03 11.78
C LEU A 330 6.18 14.20 11.59
#